data_e1b7634d903f1ee11e2d4095d8a272af
#
_entry.id   e1b7634d903f1ee11e2d4095d8a272af
#
_cell.length_a   1.000
_cell.length_b   1.000
_cell.length_c   1.000
_cell.angle_alpha   90.00
_cell.angle_beta   90.00
_cell.angle_gamma   90.00
#
_symmetry.space_group_name_H-M   'P 1'
#
loop_
_entity.id
_entity.type
_entity.pdbx_description
1 polymer ?
#
loop_
_entity_poly.entity_id
_entity_poly.type
_entity_poly.pdbx_seq_one_letter_code
_entity_poly.pdbx_strand_id
1 'polypeptide(L)'
;WRAAFLGGAEALPTFIIQHLTRLAERRRQVRKAGDHPNGALRVERVYIAVPDVTAAARAYARVLGLPMPAIHRGQVIKADMAVFDLGPTGLTVAQPAEAGPAAEALARRGPGPFQVLYRTGGMDAAVRWMTTHGLPEPTRGVRNTGEQAILVGPEHAGGAYIGFVGPA
;
A
#
# COMPACT_ATOMS: atom_id res chain seq x y z
N TRP A 1 18.77 -16.01 -0.68
CA TRP A 1 18.46 -14.61 -0.89
C TRP A 1 19.56 -13.70 -0.33
N ARG A 2 19.66 -12.49 -0.84
CA ARG A 2 20.48 -11.40 -0.29
C ARG A 2 19.57 -10.24 0.03
N ALA A 3 19.84 -9.51 1.11
CA ALA A 3 19.10 -8.30 1.47
C ALA A 3 20.05 -7.11 1.58
N ALA A 4 19.57 -5.95 1.16
CA ALA A 4 20.21 -4.67 1.38
C ALA A 4 19.23 -3.74 2.09
N PHE A 5 19.64 -3.24 3.24
CA PHE A 5 18.89 -2.24 3.98
C PHE A 5 19.22 -0.86 3.42
N LEU A 6 18.20 -0.04 3.22
CA LEU A 6 18.33 1.32 2.73
C LEU A 6 18.65 2.23 3.92
N GLY A 7 19.90 2.12 4.40
CA GLY A 7 20.41 2.91 5.52
C GLY A 7 21.09 4.19 5.08
N GLY A 8 21.44 5.04 6.04
CA GLY A 8 22.09 6.33 5.86
C GLY A 8 21.37 7.43 6.63
N ALA A 9 21.71 8.70 6.38
CA ALA A 9 21.08 9.86 7.02
C ALA A 9 19.55 9.95 6.76
N GLU A 10 19.07 9.24 5.74
CA GLU A 10 17.67 9.14 5.35
C GLU A 10 17.22 7.66 5.47
N ALA A 11 17.32 7.07 6.66
CA ALA A 11 16.94 5.68 6.89
C ALA A 11 15.50 5.43 6.41
N LEU A 12 15.37 4.76 5.27
CA LEU A 12 14.06 4.40 4.72
C LEU A 12 13.57 3.14 5.43
N PRO A 13 12.30 3.04 5.83
CA PRO A 13 11.74 1.87 6.51
C PRO A 13 11.49 0.70 5.55
N THR A 14 12.42 0.47 4.64
CA THR A 14 12.36 -0.54 3.59
C THR A 14 13.71 -1.19 3.37
N PHE A 15 13.70 -2.36 2.77
CA PHE A 15 14.90 -3.06 2.32
C PHE A 15 14.64 -3.75 0.99
N ILE A 16 15.71 -4.04 0.26
CA ILE A 16 15.66 -4.74 -1.02
C ILE A 16 16.08 -6.18 -0.82
N ILE A 17 15.30 -7.11 -1.35
CA ILE A 17 15.65 -8.54 -1.38
C ILE A 17 15.94 -8.96 -2.81
N GLN A 18 17.13 -9.54 -3.03
CA GLN A 18 17.44 -10.28 -4.22
C GLN A 18 17.30 -11.77 -3.96
N HIS A 19 16.38 -12.43 -4.65
CA HIS A 19 16.29 -13.88 -4.62
C HIS A 19 17.37 -14.50 -5.51
N LEU A 20 18.10 -15.49 -4.99
CA LEU A 20 19.12 -16.21 -5.74
C LEU A 20 18.52 -17.36 -6.56
N THR A 21 17.37 -17.89 -6.15
CA THR A 21 16.60 -18.88 -6.90
C THR A 21 15.88 -18.26 -8.08
N ARG A 22 15.79 -18.99 -9.20
CA ARG A 22 15.10 -18.50 -10.40
C ARG A 22 13.60 -18.32 -10.15
N LEU A 23 13.00 -17.32 -10.79
CA LEU A 23 11.58 -17.01 -10.64
C LEU A 23 10.68 -18.22 -10.97
N ALA A 24 11.03 -18.98 -12.02
CA ALA A 24 10.28 -20.17 -12.42
C ALA A 24 10.28 -21.26 -11.34
N GLU A 25 11.41 -21.45 -10.64
CA GLU A 25 11.52 -22.41 -9.54
C GLU A 25 10.68 -21.97 -8.33
N ARG A 26 10.75 -20.68 -7.96
CA ARG A 26 9.92 -20.13 -6.89
C ARG A 26 8.43 -20.25 -7.19
N ARG A 27 8.01 -20.01 -8.45
CA ARG A 27 6.60 -20.15 -8.87
C ARG A 27 6.09 -21.58 -8.75
N ARG A 28 6.95 -22.61 -8.90
CA ARG A 28 6.55 -24.01 -8.70
C ARG A 28 6.27 -24.34 -7.23
N GLN A 29 6.91 -23.65 -6.31
CA GLN A 29 6.73 -23.83 -4.86
C GLN A 29 5.53 -23.08 -4.29
N VAL A 30 5.02 -22.07 -5.01
CA VAL A 30 3.82 -21.34 -4.60
C VAL A 30 2.61 -22.22 -4.95
N ARG A 31 1.78 -22.53 -3.95
CA ARG A 31 0.44 -23.08 -4.19
C ARG A 31 -0.24 -22.18 -5.21
N LYS A 32 -0.89 -22.78 -6.20
CA LYS A 32 -1.66 -22.04 -7.20
C LYS A 32 -2.46 -20.97 -6.48
N ALA A 33 -2.22 -19.72 -6.83
CA ALA A 33 -2.98 -18.61 -6.27
C ALA A 33 -4.45 -18.93 -6.55
N GLY A 34 -5.16 -19.35 -5.52
CA GLY A 34 -6.59 -19.61 -5.58
C GLY A 34 -7.32 -18.30 -5.69
N ASP A 35 -8.54 -18.35 -6.10
CA ASP A 35 -9.43 -17.21 -6.01
C ASP A 35 -9.58 -16.86 -4.53
N HIS A 36 -9.09 -15.69 -4.14
CA HIS A 36 -9.27 -15.21 -2.78
C HIS A 36 -10.77 -14.98 -2.53
N PRO A 37 -11.34 -15.52 -1.44
CA PRO A 37 -12.78 -15.42 -1.21
C PRO A 37 -13.28 -13.98 -1.07
N ASN A 38 -12.39 -13.04 -0.75
CA ASN A 38 -12.69 -11.60 -0.74
C ASN A 38 -12.46 -10.92 -2.09
N GLY A 39 -12.21 -11.66 -3.16
CA GLY A 39 -11.99 -11.13 -4.50
C GLY A 39 -10.65 -10.44 -4.74
N ALA A 40 -9.70 -10.50 -3.79
CA ALA A 40 -8.37 -9.91 -3.96
C ALA A 40 -7.57 -10.65 -5.05
N LEU A 41 -7.04 -9.90 -6.01
CA LEU A 41 -6.27 -10.41 -7.15
C LEU A 41 -4.75 -10.27 -6.94
N ARG A 42 -4.32 -9.15 -6.37
CA ARG A 42 -2.91 -8.84 -6.13
C ARG A 42 -2.77 -7.66 -5.17
N VAL A 43 -1.56 -7.49 -4.64
CA VAL A 43 -1.18 -6.23 -4.01
C VAL A 43 -1.05 -5.17 -5.10
N GLU A 44 -1.84 -4.13 -5.00
CA GLU A 44 -1.82 -2.98 -5.90
C GLU A 44 -0.80 -1.95 -5.45
N ARG A 45 -0.75 -1.70 -4.12
CA ARG A 45 0.09 -0.65 -3.57
C ARG A 45 0.38 -0.84 -2.09
N VAL A 46 1.58 -0.42 -1.68
CA VAL A 46 1.95 -0.28 -0.27
C VAL A 46 2.14 1.20 0.04
N TYR A 47 1.61 1.64 1.18
CA TYR A 47 1.72 3.02 1.64
C TYR A 47 2.63 3.13 2.85
N ILE A 48 3.50 4.12 2.83
CA ILE A 48 4.45 4.44 3.90
C ILE A 48 4.14 5.84 4.41
N ALA A 49 3.84 5.95 5.71
CA ALA A 49 3.67 7.24 6.35
C ALA A 49 5.03 7.89 6.58
N VAL A 50 5.15 9.16 6.21
CA VAL A 50 6.38 9.94 6.34
C VAL A 50 6.06 11.35 6.85
N PRO A 51 6.98 12.00 7.59
CA PRO A 51 6.78 13.39 8.05
C PRO A 51 6.97 14.43 6.93
N ASP A 52 7.75 14.09 5.89
CA ASP A 52 8.04 14.97 4.74
C ASP A 52 8.01 14.14 3.46
N VAL A 53 6.98 14.33 2.65
CA VAL A 53 6.77 13.59 1.40
C VAL A 53 7.81 13.95 0.35
N THR A 54 8.28 15.21 0.32
CA THR A 54 9.27 15.67 -0.66
C THR A 54 10.63 15.06 -0.40
N ALA A 55 11.09 15.09 0.86
CA ALA A 55 12.34 14.48 1.26
C ALA A 55 12.31 12.95 1.03
N ALA A 56 11.25 12.28 1.46
CA ALA A 56 11.09 10.84 1.28
C ALA A 56 11.02 10.45 -0.21
N ALA A 57 10.24 11.18 -1.03
CA ALA A 57 10.15 10.90 -2.45
C ALA A 57 11.50 11.06 -3.15
N ARG A 58 12.27 12.08 -2.81
CA ARG A 58 13.63 12.28 -3.33
C ARG A 58 14.56 11.13 -2.95
N ALA A 59 14.50 10.67 -1.71
CA ALA A 59 15.30 9.55 -1.22
C ALA A 59 14.95 8.26 -1.96
N TYR A 60 13.64 7.92 -2.08
CA TYR A 60 13.19 6.75 -2.82
C TYR A 60 13.52 6.83 -4.31
N ALA A 61 13.34 7.97 -4.97
CA ALA A 61 13.70 8.17 -6.37
C ALA A 61 15.18 7.85 -6.61
N ARG A 62 16.06 8.37 -5.75
CA ARG A 62 17.52 8.13 -5.83
C ARG A 62 17.85 6.64 -5.63
N VAL A 63 17.29 6.01 -4.59
CA VAL A 63 17.61 4.62 -4.25
C VAL A 63 17.07 3.64 -5.28
N LEU A 64 15.87 3.90 -5.81
CA LEU A 64 15.23 3.05 -6.81
C LEU A 64 15.71 3.32 -8.25
N GLY A 65 16.47 4.41 -8.46
CA GLY A 65 16.88 4.83 -9.80
C GLY A 65 15.70 5.29 -10.66
N LEU A 66 14.66 5.85 -10.04
CA LEU A 66 13.44 6.30 -10.70
C LEU A 66 13.37 7.83 -10.75
N PRO A 67 12.61 8.40 -11.70
CA PRO A 67 12.34 9.83 -11.69
C PRO A 67 11.55 10.24 -10.45
N MET A 68 11.74 11.49 -10.02
CA MET A 68 10.95 12.09 -8.94
C MET A 68 9.49 12.18 -9.36
N PRO A 69 8.55 11.53 -8.65
CA PRO A 69 7.13 11.61 -8.98
C PRO A 69 6.54 12.96 -8.58
N ALA A 70 5.46 13.37 -9.25
CA ALA A 70 4.67 14.52 -8.82
C ALA A 70 3.99 14.23 -7.48
N ILE A 71 3.92 15.25 -6.63
CA ILE A 71 3.18 15.18 -5.37
C ILE A 71 1.73 15.60 -5.63
N HIS A 72 0.78 14.80 -5.13
CA HIS A 72 -0.64 15.08 -5.26
C HIS A 72 -1.41 14.73 -3.98
N ARG A 73 -2.57 15.33 -3.80
CA ARG A 73 -3.44 15.08 -2.65
C ARG A 73 -4.24 13.79 -2.85
N GLY A 74 -4.15 12.86 -1.87
CA GLY A 74 -4.99 11.67 -1.77
C GLY A 74 -6.20 11.92 -0.87
N GLN A 75 -7.40 11.87 -1.43
CA GLN A 75 -8.62 12.20 -0.72
C GLN A 75 -8.99 11.15 0.34
N VAL A 76 -8.84 9.86 0.01
CA VAL A 76 -9.23 8.74 0.90
C VAL A 76 -8.34 8.66 2.13
N ILE A 77 -7.03 8.84 1.97
CA ILE A 77 -6.05 8.73 3.07
C ILE A 77 -5.67 10.07 3.70
N LYS A 78 -6.23 11.18 3.22
CA LYS A 78 -6.02 12.54 3.74
C LYS A 78 -4.54 12.93 3.81
N ALA A 79 -3.79 12.67 2.73
CA ALA A 79 -2.35 12.87 2.70
C ALA A 79 -1.85 13.44 1.38
N ASP A 80 -0.74 14.17 1.41
CA ASP A 80 0.05 14.47 0.23
C ASP A 80 0.93 13.27 -0.11
N MET A 81 0.92 12.85 -1.37
CA MET A 81 1.47 11.57 -1.79
C MET A 81 2.40 11.69 -2.99
N ALA A 82 3.47 10.92 -2.97
CA ALA A 82 4.29 10.63 -4.13
C ALA A 82 4.24 9.14 -4.44
N VAL A 83 3.96 8.79 -5.69
CA VAL A 83 3.69 7.42 -6.14
C VAL A 83 4.81 6.93 -7.03
N PHE A 84 5.35 5.77 -6.70
CA PHE A 84 6.34 5.05 -7.49
C PHE A 84 5.71 3.79 -8.07
N ASP A 85 5.73 3.64 -9.38
CA ASP A 85 5.30 2.42 -10.05
C ASP A 85 6.48 1.45 -10.16
N LEU A 86 6.34 0.29 -9.51
CA LEU A 86 7.37 -0.77 -9.46
C LEU A 86 6.93 -2.01 -10.24
N GLY A 87 6.28 -1.82 -11.38
CA GLY A 87 5.64 -2.87 -12.16
C GLY A 87 4.20 -3.11 -11.68
N PRO A 88 3.79 -4.35 -11.35
CA PRO A 88 2.40 -4.63 -10.98
C PRO A 88 2.00 -4.11 -9.60
N THR A 89 2.97 -3.70 -8.78
CA THR A 89 2.74 -3.15 -7.44
C THR A 89 3.38 -1.76 -7.35
N GLY A 90 2.67 -0.79 -6.79
CA GLY A 90 3.20 0.54 -6.53
C GLY A 90 3.64 0.73 -5.08
N LEU A 91 4.52 1.68 -4.87
CA LEU A 91 4.90 2.21 -3.57
C LEU A 91 4.42 3.66 -3.47
N THR A 92 3.82 4.04 -2.36
CA THR A 92 3.39 5.42 -2.09
C THR A 92 4.01 5.89 -0.78
N VAL A 93 4.70 7.01 -0.81
CA VAL A 93 5.04 7.76 0.41
C VAL A 93 3.96 8.81 0.64
N ALA A 94 3.50 8.94 1.88
CA ALA A 94 2.34 9.73 2.24
C ALA A 94 2.62 10.58 3.48
N GLN A 95 2.55 11.90 3.32
CA GLN A 95 2.61 12.86 4.42
C GLN A 95 1.20 13.25 4.82
N PRO A 96 0.83 13.16 6.10
CA PRO A 96 -0.46 13.63 6.57
C PRO A 96 -0.70 15.10 6.20
N ALA A 97 -1.86 15.38 5.67
CA ALA A 97 -2.30 16.74 5.37
C ALA A 97 -3.48 17.18 6.25
N GLU A 98 -4.21 16.19 6.77
CA GLU A 98 -5.35 16.34 7.66
C GLU A 98 -5.39 15.13 8.61
N ALA A 99 -6.29 15.18 9.61
CA ALA A 99 -6.60 14.00 10.42
C ALA A 99 -7.11 12.86 9.54
N GLY A 100 -6.55 11.66 9.73
CA GLY A 100 -6.91 10.48 8.93
C GLY A 100 -5.85 9.39 9.02
N PRO A 101 -5.97 8.35 8.18
CA PRO A 101 -5.16 7.13 8.27
C PRO A 101 -3.65 7.36 8.31
N ALA A 102 -3.12 8.27 7.49
CA ALA A 102 -1.70 8.58 7.47
C ALA A 102 -1.24 9.29 8.76
N ALA A 103 -2.05 10.23 9.28
CA ALA A 103 -1.76 10.94 10.52
C ALA A 103 -1.78 10.01 11.73
N GLU A 104 -2.79 9.16 11.83
CA GLU A 104 -2.92 8.18 12.91
C GLU A 104 -1.77 7.17 12.90
N ALA A 105 -1.38 6.69 11.73
CA ALA A 105 -0.27 5.76 11.60
C ALA A 105 1.05 6.39 12.02
N LEU A 106 1.32 7.61 11.55
CA LEU A 106 2.53 8.34 11.88
C LEU A 106 2.63 8.65 13.38
N ALA A 107 1.53 9.09 13.99
CA ALA A 107 1.47 9.37 15.42
C ALA A 107 1.68 8.11 16.30
N ARG A 108 1.12 6.98 15.87
CA ARG A 108 1.16 5.72 16.63
C ARG A 108 2.48 4.96 16.51
N ARG A 109 3.12 4.98 15.35
CA ARG A 109 4.28 4.11 15.03
C ARG A 109 5.50 4.85 14.52
N GLY A 110 5.40 6.16 14.25
CA GLY A 110 6.42 6.88 13.51
C GLY A 110 6.39 6.56 12.00
N PRO A 111 7.43 6.99 11.27
CA PRO A 111 7.55 6.72 9.84
C PRO A 111 7.60 5.23 9.55
N GLY A 112 6.81 4.76 8.58
CA GLY A 112 6.80 3.35 8.20
C GLY A 112 5.57 2.90 7.42
N PRO A 113 5.53 1.63 6.98
CA PRO A 113 4.39 1.05 6.29
C PRO A 113 3.15 1.07 7.17
N PHE A 114 2.01 1.51 6.62
CA PHE A 114 0.76 1.59 7.37
C PHE A 114 -0.44 1.02 6.64
N GLN A 115 -0.39 0.94 5.31
CA GLN A 115 -1.52 0.46 4.53
C GLN A 115 -1.06 -0.41 3.37
N VAL A 116 -1.82 -1.47 3.11
CA VAL A 116 -1.74 -2.28 1.89
C VAL A 116 -3.04 -2.13 1.11
N LEU A 117 -2.94 -1.83 -0.19
CA LEU A 117 -4.07 -1.74 -1.10
C LEU A 117 -4.07 -2.96 -2.02
N TYR A 118 -5.17 -3.67 -2.07
CA TYR A 118 -5.38 -4.81 -2.94
C TYR A 118 -6.23 -4.42 -4.15
N ARG A 119 -5.85 -4.93 -5.33
CA ARG A 119 -6.71 -4.92 -6.51
C ARG A 119 -7.76 -6.00 -6.36
N THR A 120 -9.02 -5.65 -6.61
CA THR A 120 -10.13 -6.62 -6.71
C THR A 120 -10.76 -6.60 -8.09
N GLY A 121 -11.35 -7.72 -8.49
CA GLY A 121 -12.12 -7.85 -9.73
C GLY A 121 -13.52 -7.26 -9.64
N GLY A 122 -14.02 -7.03 -8.40
CA GLY A 122 -15.31 -6.41 -8.14
C GLY A 122 -15.42 -6.03 -6.67
N MET A 123 -15.83 -4.80 -6.41
CA MET A 123 -15.93 -4.25 -5.06
C MET A 123 -16.95 -4.98 -4.20
N ASP A 124 -18.06 -5.40 -4.81
CA ASP A 124 -19.13 -6.11 -4.11
C ASP A 124 -18.68 -7.43 -3.49
N ALA A 125 -17.75 -8.14 -4.12
CA ALA A 125 -17.22 -9.38 -3.56
C ALA A 125 -16.44 -9.13 -2.26
N ALA A 126 -15.62 -8.08 -2.24
CA ALA A 126 -14.87 -7.69 -1.05
C ALA A 126 -15.81 -7.25 0.09
N VAL A 127 -16.81 -6.43 -0.21
CA VAL A 127 -17.79 -5.96 0.79
C VAL A 127 -18.61 -7.12 1.34
N ARG A 128 -19.17 -7.98 0.48
CA ARG A 128 -19.92 -9.16 0.94
C ARG A 128 -19.09 -10.05 1.85
N TRP A 129 -17.82 -10.29 1.47
CA TRP A 129 -16.94 -11.10 2.29
C TRP A 129 -16.76 -10.48 3.68
N MET A 130 -16.51 -9.19 3.77
CA MET A 130 -16.35 -8.45 5.02
C MET A 130 -17.61 -8.57 5.90
N THR A 131 -18.78 -8.28 5.34
CA THR A 131 -20.06 -8.35 6.05
C THR A 131 -20.34 -9.76 6.57
N THR A 132 -20.09 -10.78 5.74
CA THR A 132 -20.32 -12.19 6.12
C THR A 132 -19.39 -12.65 7.25
N HIS A 133 -18.22 -12.00 7.40
CA HIS A 133 -17.26 -12.30 8.46
C HIS A 133 -17.34 -11.33 9.65
N GLY A 134 -18.43 -10.58 9.75
CA GLY A 134 -18.69 -9.70 10.91
C GLY A 134 -17.81 -8.45 10.97
N LEU A 135 -17.17 -8.07 9.86
CA LEU A 135 -16.46 -6.80 9.80
C LEU A 135 -17.46 -5.65 9.64
N PRO A 136 -17.19 -4.47 10.22
CA PRO A 136 -18.02 -3.30 10.02
C PRO A 136 -18.02 -2.88 8.56
N GLU A 137 -18.98 -2.07 8.18
CA GLU A 137 -19.00 -1.50 6.84
C GLU A 137 -17.74 -0.65 6.61
N PRO A 138 -16.98 -0.93 5.54
CA PRO A 138 -15.73 -0.22 5.31
C PRO A 138 -15.97 1.23 4.87
N THR A 139 -15.03 2.10 5.20
CA THR A 139 -15.02 3.47 4.66
C THR A 139 -14.90 3.43 3.14
N ARG A 140 -15.81 4.07 2.44
CA ARG A 140 -15.85 4.15 0.98
C ARG A 140 -15.27 5.47 0.49
N GLY A 141 -14.66 5.45 -0.68
CA GLY A 141 -14.16 6.63 -1.37
C GLY A 141 -13.90 6.37 -2.85
N VAL A 142 -13.56 7.43 -3.54
CA VAL A 142 -13.18 7.39 -4.95
C VAL A 142 -11.75 7.91 -5.08
N ARG A 143 -10.92 7.17 -5.79
CA ARG A 143 -9.55 7.61 -6.08
C ARG A 143 -9.51 8.69 -7.14
N ASN A 144 -8.39 9.40 -7.24
CA ASN A 144 -8.17 10.38 -8.31
C ASN A 144 -8.26 9.76 -9.73
N THR A 145 -8.16 8.44 -9.82
CA THR A 145 -8.35 7.66 -11.06
C THR A 145 -9.82 7.40 -11.41
N GLY A 146 -10.77 7.77 -10.54
CA GLY A 146 -12.20 7.46 -10.68
C GLY A 146 -12.60 6.08 -10.17
N GLU A 147 -11.64 5.23 -9.79
CA GLU A 147 -11.91 3.89 -9.25
C GLU A 147 -12.48 3.97 -7.83
N GLN A 148 -13.39 3.07 -7.53
CA GLN A 148 -13.87 2.90 -6.15
C GLN A 148 -12.77 2.31 -5.26
N ALA A 149 -12.75 2.77 -4.01
CA ALA A 149 -11.89 2.27 -2.96
C ALA A 149 -12.67 2.10 -1.67
N ILE A 150 -12.33 1.06 -0.91
CA ILE A 150 -12.77 0.85 0.46
C ILE A 150 -11.58 0.70 1.36
N LEU A 151 -11.74 1.08 2.62
CA LEU A 151 -10.69 1.04 3.63
C LEU A 151 -11.21 0.39 4.90
N VAL A 152 -10.47 -0.61 5.37
CA VAL A 152 -10.69 -1.29 6.67
C VAL A 152 -9.66 -0.74 7.65
N GLY A 153 -10.13 -0.36 8.82
CA GLY A 153 -9.31 0.22 9.88
C GLY A 153 -8.38 -0.79 10.56
N PRO A 154 -7.37 -0.28 11.27
CA PRO A 154 -6.32 -1.11 11.86
C PRO A 154 -6.81 -2.02 12.98
N GLU A 155 -7.91 -1.71 13.63
CA GLU A 155 -8.55 -2.51 14.67
C GLU A 155 -9.06 -3.87 14.16
N HIS A 156 -9.41 -3.94 12.86
CA HIS A 156 -9.87 -5.15 12.20
C HIS A 156 -8.82 -5.80 11.28
N ALA A 157 -7.65 -5.19 11.15
CA ALA A 157 -6.63 -5.58 10.18
C ALA A 157 -5.23 -5.76 10.81
N GLY A 158 -5.17 -6.22 12.06
CA GLY A 158 -3.90 -6.49 12.74
C GLY A 158 -3.03 -5.25 12.95
N GLY A 159 -3.67 -4.08 13.06
CA GLY A 159 -2.98 -2.82 13.31
C GLY A 159 -2.49 -2.08 12.05
N ALA A 160 -2.75 -2.58 10.86
CA ALA A 160 -2.51 -1.88 9.60
C ALA A 160 -3.84 -1.52 8.92
N TYR A 161 -3.83 -0.56 8.02
CA TYR A 161 -4.97 -0.33 7.15
C TYR A 161 -4.94 -1.32 5.97
N ILE A 162 -6.08 -1.89 5.63
CA ILE A 162 -6.25 -2.71 4.43
C ILE A 162 -7.27 -2.04 3.52
N GLY A 163 -6.86 -1.76 2.29
CA GLY A 163 -7.74 -1.20 1.27
C GLY A 163 -8.00 -2.18 0.13
N PHE A 164 -9.12 -1.99 -0.55
CA PHE A 164 -9.41 -2.62 -1.83
C PHE A 164 -9.74 -1.55 -2.85
N VAL A 165 -9.35 -1.78 -4.10
CA VAL A 165 -9.64 -0.90 -5.23
C VAL A 165 -10.03 -1.72 -6.43
N GLY A 166 -11.02 -1.25 -7.16
CA GLY A 166 -11.51 -1.96 -8.34
C GLY A 166 -12.68 -1.24 -8.99
N PRO A 167 -13.24 -1.86 -10.04
CA PRO A 167 -14.49 -1.38 -10.63
C PRO A 167 -15.63 -1.44 -9.60
N ALA A 168 -16.64 -0.61 -9.87
CA ALA A 168 -17.88 -0.60 -9.11
C ALA A 168 -18.60 -1.94 -9.21
#